data_14e4d7b7b2cc842677192a8382e70c4c
#
_entry.id   14e4d7b7b2cc842677192a8382e70c4c
#
_cell.length_a   1.000
_cell.length_b   1.000
_cell.length_c   1.000
_cell.angle_alpha   90.00
_cell.angle_beta   90.00
_cell.angle_gamma   90.00
#
_symmetry.space_group_name_H-M   'P 1'
#
loop_
_entity.id
_entity.type
_entity.pdbx_description
1 polymer ?
#
loop_
_entity_poly.entity_id
_entity_poly.type
_entity_poly.pdbx_seq_one_letter_code
_entity_poly.pdbx_strand_id
1 'polypeptide(L)'
;MSNMVKYITKQSPTLTLKESQEWCGGYVQMIKLKNGRKILVDEDAKIKTPRPPINEDASEIVNKSGTYVWMIDILGKAIVLEKGVRKGGW
;
A
#
# COMPACT_ATOMS: atom_id res chain seq x y z
N MET A 1 -13.57 -8.93 7.66
CA MET A 1 -12.21 -8.89 7.13
C MET A 1 -12.14 -7.94 5.95
N SER A 2 -11.09 -7.15 5.91
CA SER A 2 -10.91 -6.20 4.83
C SER A 2 -10.30 -6.86 3.60
N ASN A 3 -10.91 -6.67 2.42
CA ASN A 3 -10.33 -7.07 1.14
C ASN A 3 -9.52 -5.93 0.52
N MET A 4 -9.18 -4.93 1.32
CA MET A 4 -8.52 -3.71 0.83
C MET A 4 -7.01 -3.77 0.92
N VAL A 5 -6.43 -4.81 1.53
CA VAL A 5 -4.98 -4.96 1.65
C VAL A 5 -4.55 -6.29 1.06
N LYS A 6 -3.58 -6.23 0.16
CA LYS A 6 -2.95 -7.40 -0.40
C LYS A 6 -1.54 -7.52 0.18
N TYR A 7 -1.18 -8.69 0.67
CA TYR A 7 0.14 -8.93 1.26
C TYR A 7 1.02 -9.71 0.29
N ILE A 8 2.22 -9.21 0.05
CA ILE A 8 3.22 -9.88 -0.81
C ILE A 8 4.38 -10.31 0.07
N THR A 9 4.64 -11.60 0.08
CA THR A 9 5.73 -12.22 0.84
C THR A 9 6.80 -12.76 -0.12
N LYS A 10 7.89 -13.29 0.43
CA LYS A 10 8.95 -13.90 -0.38
C LYS A 10 8.47 -15.13 -1.17
N GLN A 11 7.38 -15.77 -0.72
CA GLN A 11 6.78 -16.93 -1.41
C GLN A 11 5.76 -16.52 -2.46
N SER A 12 5.35 -15.26 -2.47
CA SER A 12 4.36 -14.78 -3.45
C SER A 12 4.99 -14.62 -4.84
N PRO A 13 4.20 -14.78 -5.91
CA PRO A 13 4.68 -14.46 -7.25
C PRO A 13 5.16 -13.01 -7.34
N THR A 14 6.06 -12.75 -8.26
CA THR A 14 6.56 -11.40 -8.51
C THR A 14 5.41 -10.47 -8.88
N LEU A 15 5.31 -9.34 -8.18
CA LEU A 15 4.28 -8.35 -8.42
C LEU A 15 4.66 -7.49 -9.64
N THR A 16 3.75 -7.37 -10.61
CA THR A 16 3.97 -6.52 -11.77
C THR A 16 3.39 -5.13 -11.55
N LEU A 17 3.87 -4.14 -12.30
CA LEU A 17 3.31 -2.79 -12.25
C LEU A 17 1.82 -2.80 -12.60
N LYS A 18 1.45 -3.55 -13.64
CA LYS A 18 0.06 -3.67 -14.07
C LYS A 18 -0.84 -4.20 -12.95
N GLU A 19 -0.42 -5.26 -12.27
CA GLU A 19 -1.16 -5.84 -11.16
C GLU A 19 -1.33 -4.83 -10.02
N SER A 20 -0.27 -4.07 -9.71
CA SER A 20 -0.31 -3.04 -8.69
C SER A 20 -1.31 -1.95 -9.02
N GLN A 21 -1.29 -1.48 -10.26
CA GLN A 21 -2.21 -0.43 -10.72
C GLN A 21 -3.65 -0.90 -10.76
N GLU A 22 -3.89 -2.13 -11.18
CA GLU A 22 -5.23 -2.72 -11.19
C GLU A 22 -5.78 -2.86 -9.77
N TRP A 23 -4.96 -3.30 -8.83
CA TRP A 23 -5.37 -3.45 -7.44
C TRP A 23 -5.64 -2.11 -6.78
N CYS A 24 -4.75 -1.15 -6.92
CA CYS A 24 -4.87 0.16 -6.26
C CYS A 24 -5.81 1.12 -6.98
N GLY A 25 -6.16 0.83 -8.23
CA GLY A 25 -7.10 1.66 -9.00
C GLY A 25 -6.47 2.83 -9.74
N GLY A 26 -5.17 2.83 -9.96
CA GLY A 26 -4.48 3.90 -10.68
C GLY A 26 -2.99 3.88 -10.45
N TYR A 27 -2.33 5.00 -10.68
CA TYR A 27 -0.89 5.12 -10.43
C TYR A 27 -0.59 4.84 -8.95
N VAL A 28 0.50 4.13 -8.70
CA VAL A 28 0.86 3.73 -7.35
C VAL A 28 2.05 4.54 -6.84
N GLN A 29 2.01 4.83 -5.55
CA GLN A 29 3.09 5.45 -4.81
C GLN A 29 3.61 4.43 -3.81
N MET A 30 4.94 4.29 -3.71
CA MET A 30 5.55 3.41 -2.72
C MET A 30 5.98 4.22 -1.51
N ILE A 31 5.56 3.77 -0.33
CA ILE A 31 5.99 4.35 0.94
C ILE A 31 6.88 3.31 1.62
N LYS A 32 8.12 3.70 1.89
CA LYS A 32 9.04 2.85 2.65
C LYS A 32 8.78 3.06 4.13
N LEU A 33 8.46 1.97 4.82
CA LEU A 33 8.18 2.04 6.25
C LEU A 33 9.46 1.84 7.07
N LYS A 34 9.50 2.45 8.23
CA LYS A 34 10.64 2.43 9.12
C LYS A 34 11.05 1.02 9.55
N ASN A 35 10.08 0.08 9.60
CA ASN A 35 10.32 -1.31 9.98
C ASN A 35 10.84 -2.20 8.84
N GLY A 36 11.12 -1.64 7.66
CA GLY A 36 11.63 -2.38 6.51
C GLY A 36 10.55 -2.86 5.54
N ARG A 37 9.28 -2.76 5.90
CA ARG A 37 8.17 -3.04 4.99
C ARG A 37 7.99 -1.88 4.01
N LYS A 38 7.31 -2.16 2.91
CA LYS A 38 6.92 -1.15 1.92
C LYS A 38 5.42 -1.27 1.69
N ILE A 39 4.78 -0.16 1.40
CA ILE A 39 3.35 -0.16 1.09
C ILE A 39 3.13 0.59 -0.21
N LEU A 40 2.33 0.00 -1.10
CA LEU A 40 1.93 0.63 -2.35
C LEU A 40 0.50 1.12 -2.20
N VAL A 41 0.28 2.38 -2.53
CA VAL A 41 -1.03 3.03 -2.40
C VAL A 41 -1.35 3.81 -3.66
N ASP A 42 -2.63 4.15 -3.85
CA ASP A 42 -3.07 4.99 -4.96
C ASP A 42 -2.54 6.41 -4.75
N GLU A 43 -1.68 6.85 -5.64
CA GLU A 43 -1.08 8.18 -5.59
C GLU A 43 -2.12 9.30 -5.60
N ASP A 44 -3.23 9.09 -6.33
CA ASP A 44 -4.26 10.11 -6.55
C ASP A 44 -5.50 9.91 -5.69
N ALA A 45 -5.46 9.04 -4.70
CA ALA A 45 -6.64 8.68 -3.91
C ALA A 45 -7.33 9.90 -3.30
N LYS A 46 -6.57 10.87 -2.81
CA LYS A 46 -7.12 12.04 -2.11
C LYS A 46 -7.83 13.03 -3.03
N ILE A 47 -7.53 12.98 -4.34
CA ILE A 47 -8.13 13.90 -5.32
C ILE A 47 -9.22 13.25 -6.15
N LYS A 48 -9.46 11.96 -5.97
CA LYS A 48 -10.52 11.24 -6.71
C LYS A 48 -11.91 11.67 -6.25
N THR A 49 -12.86 11.67 -7.17
CA THR A 49 -14.26 11.97 -6.90
C THR A 49 -15.12 10.83 -7.46
N PRO A 50 -15.83 10.04 -6.63
CA PRO A 50 -15.82 10.11 -5.16
C PRO A 50 -14.50 9.65 -4.57
N ARG A 51 -14.18 10.17 -3.38
CA ARG A 51 -12.97 9.79 -2.67
C ARG A 51 -13.08 8.34 -2.20
N PRO A 52 -12.05 7.50 -2.41
CA PRO A 52 -12.05 6.14 -1.88
C PRO A 52 -12.17 6.12 -0.35
N PRO A 53 -12.76 5.05 0.22
CA PRO A 53 -12.89 4.96 1.67
C PRO A 53 -11.54 4.82 2.36
N ILE A 54 -11.51 5.17 3.65
CA ILE A 54 -10.32 4.99 4.48
C ILE A 54 -10.04 3.49 4.61
N ASN A 55 -8.79 3.12 4.33
CA ASN A 55 -8.31 1.76 4.53
C ASN A 55 -7.73 1.65 5.93
N GLU A 56 -8.53 1.20 6.87
CA GLU A 56 -8.13 1.15 8.27
C GLU A 56 -6.94 0.23 8.51
N ASP A 57 -6.91 -0.93 7.87
CA ASP A 57 -5.80 -1.89 8.02
C ASP A 57 -4.48 -1.31 7.53
N ALA A 58 -4.49 -0.70 6.34
CA ALA A 58 -3.29 -0.09 5.78
C ALA A 58 -2.85 1.11 6.62
N SER A 59 -3.79 1.92 7.06
CA SER A 59 -3.51 3.08 7.93
C SER A 59 -2.86 2.64 9.24
N GLU A 60 -3.38 1.58 9.85
CA GLU A 60 -2.80 1.02 11.08
C GLU A 60 -1.38 0.52 10.85
N ILE A 61 -1.12 -0.20 9.76
CA ILE A 61 0.21 -0.70 9.42
C ILE A 61 1.20 0.46 9.32
N VAL A 62 0.85 1.52 8.62
CA VAL A 62 1.71 2.69 8.44
C VAL A 62 1.92 3.42 9.77
N ASN A 63 0.86 3.64 10.53
CA ASN A 63 0.93 4.38 11.78
C ASN A 63 1.73 3.63 12.85
N LYS A 64 1.56 2.32 12.94
CA LYS A 64 2.31 1.48 13.88
C LYS A 64 3.79 1.33 13.52
N SER A 65 4.16 1.55 12.27
CA SER A 65 5.56 1.45 11.83
C SER A 65 6.43 2.56 12.41
N GLY A 66 5.83 3.65 12.89
CA GLY A 66 6.56 4.81 13.39
C GLY A 66 7.21 5.66 12.31
N THR A 67 6.81 5.47 11.05
CA THR A 67 7.38 6.21 9.92
C THR A 67 7.02 7.69 9.97
N TYR A 68 5.81 8.00 10.43
CA TYR A 68 5.32 9.39 10.53
C TYR A 68 5.13 9.80 11.98
N VAL A 69 5.33 11.09 12.25
CA VAL A 69 5.18 11.67 13.59
C VAL A 69 3.71 11.74 14.01
N TRP A 70 2.83 11.97 13.04
CA TRP A 70 1.39 12.07 13.28
C TRP A 70 0.66 10.93 12.57
N MET A 71 -0.57 10.70 13.01
CA MET A 71 -1.43 9.69 12.38
C MET A 71 -1.82 10.13 10.98
N ILE A 72 -1.78 9.18 10.04
CA ILE A 72 -2.22 9.43 8.66
C ILE A 72 -3.29 8.42 8.26
N ASP A 73 -4.10 8.78 7.27
CA ASP A 73 -5.11 7.91 6.69
C ASP A 73 -4.67 7.46 5.30
N ILE A 74 -4.72 6.16 5.06
CA ILE A 74 -4.52 5.58 3.73
C ILE A 74 -5.89 5.37 3.12
N LEU A 75 -6.10 5.86 1.91
CA LEU A 75 -7.38 5.75 1.21
C LEU A 75 -7.30 4.70 0.11
N GLY A 76 -8.36 3.91 -0.04
CA GLY A 76 -8.46 2.90 -1.08
C GLY A 76 -7.65 1.66 -0.80
N LYS A 77 -7.55 0.78 -1.80
CA LYS A 77 -6.82 -0.48 -1.67
C LYS A 77 -5.32 -0.25 -1.62
N ALA A 78 -4.61 -1.09 -0.88
CA ALA A 78 -3.17 -1.00 -0.70
C ALA A 78 -2.52 -2.37 -0.84
N ILE A 79 -1.21 -2.38 -1.12
CA ILE A 79 -0.42 -3.61 -1.18
C ILE A 79 0.74 -3.46 -0.21
N VAL A 80 0.89 -4.44 0.68
CA VAL A 80 2.00 -4.45 1.64
C VAL A 80 3.06 -5.44 1.17
N LEU A 81 4.29 -4.95 1.01
CA LEU A 81 5.45 -5.78 0.70
C LEU A 81 6.20 -6.04 2.00
N GLU A 82 6.34 -7.31 2.35
CA GLU A 82 7.06 -7.70 3.55
C GLU A 82 8.54 -7.31 3.44
N LYS A 83 9.21 -7.26 4.60
CA LYS A 83 10.63 -6.90 4.67
C LYS A 83 11.45 -7.78 3.73
N GLY A 84 12.27 -7.16 2.88
CA GLY A 84 13.13 -7.87 1.94
C GLY A 84 12.47 -8.28 0.64
N VAL A 85 11.17 -8.05 0.48
CA VAL A 85 10.45 -8.32 -0.76
C VAL A 85 10.57 -7.12 -1.68
N ARG A 86 10.88 -7.36 -2.95
CA ARG A 86 10.99 -6.31 -3.97
C ARG A 86 9.76 -6.31 -4.87
N LYS A 87 9.39 -5.13 -5.33
CA LYS A 87 8.40 -4.98 -6.39
C LYS A 87 9.08 -5.29 -7.73
N GLY A 88 8.73 -6.29 -8.43
CA GLY A 88 9.20 -6.80 -9.70
C GLY A 88 10.04 -5.95 -10.66
N GLY A 89 10.94 -5.10 -10.21
CA GLY A 89 11.88 -4.38 -11.08
C GLY A 89 11.34 -3.13 -11.78
N TRP A 90 10.18 -2.65 -11.37
CA TRP A 90 9.59 -1.42 -11.95
C TRP A 90 9.61 -0.24 -11.00
#